data_b05279ef57b7d4642b6d8f6bce9963bc
#
_entry.id   b05279ef57b7d4642b6d8f6bce9963bc
#
_cell.length_a   1.000
_cell.length_b   1.000
_cell.length_c   1.000
_cell.angle_alpha   90.00
_cell.angle_beta   90.00
_cell.angle_gamma   90.00
#
_symmetry.space_group_name_H-M   'P 1'
#
loop_
_entity.id
_entity.type
_entity.pdbx_description
1 polymer ?
#
loop_
_entity_poly.entity_id
_entity_poly.type
_entity_poly.pdbx_seq_one_letter_code
_entity_poly.pdbx_strand_id
1 'polypeptide(L)'
;MIRKPNRKIRNASDVRKTRRKLSIRKVISGTSDRPRLSMTKSNKHLAIQVIDDSANKTILSVQTYGKNAVQAKNNVEGGKLVGAKLAEALKGKNISNAVFDRNGLKYHGVIAAVVETARENGIKI
;
A
#
# COMPACT_ATOMS: atom_id res chain seq x y z
N MET A 1 2.12 18.14 10.26
CA MET A 1 3.55 18.30 10.61
C MET A 1 4.23 16.95 10.62
N ILE A 2 5.36 16.85 9.97
CA ILE A 2 6.12 15.61 9.95
C ILE A 2 7.01 15.56 11.18
N ARG A 3 6.79 14.57 12.01
CA ARG A 3 7.60 14.35 13.18
C ARG A 3 8.79 13.46 12.82
N LYS A 4 9.99 13.93 12.99
CA LYS A 4 11.20 13.11 12.83
C LYS A 4 11.32 12.14 13.99
N PRO A 5 11.45 10.83 13.73
CA PRO A 5 11.72 9.90 14.81
C PRO A 5 13.13 10.10 15.34
N ASN A 6 13.26 10.25 16.65
CA ASN A 6 14.56 10.29 17.30
C ASN A 6 15.17 8.89 17.46
N ARG A 7 14.58 7.91 16.83
CA ARG A 7 15.01 6.53 16.94
C ARG A 7 16.17 6.26 15.98
N LYS A 8 17.29 5.84 16.50
CA LYS A 8 18.41 5.38 15.70
C LYS A 8 18.06 4.06 15.01
N ILE A 9 18.23 4.00 13.70
CA ILE A 9 18.02 2.78 12.93
C ILE A 9 19.20 1.85 13.22
N ARG A 10 18.95 0.71 13.87
CA ARG A 10 19.99 -0.22 14.34
C ARG A 10 20.42 -1.24 13.30
N ASN A 11 19.56 -1.56 12.33
CA ASN A 11 19.74 -2.67 11.42
C ASN A 11 20.04 -2.16 10.01
N ALA A 12 21.09 -2.69 9.38
CA ALA A 12 21.48 -2.32 8.02
C ALA A 12 20.36 -2.60 7.00
N SER A 13 19.58 -3.66 7.21
CA SER A 13 18.42 -3.99 6.40
C SER A 13 17.35 -2.90 6.49
N ASP A 14 17.09 -2.39 7.68
CA ASP A 14 16.12 -1.30 7.91
C ASP A 14 16.60 0.01 7.30
N VAL A 15 17.90 0.29 7.36
CA VAL A 15 18.51 1.47 6.72
C VAL A 15 18.28 1.42 5.21
N ARG A 16 18.55 0.27 4.59
CA ARG A 16 18.34 0.08 3.14
C ARG A 16 16.86 0.21 2.76
N LYS A 17 15.98 -0.37 3.56
CA LYS A 17 14.52 -0.27 3.34
C LYS A 17 14.05 1.19 3.42
N THR A 18 14.48 1.93 4.42
CA THR A 18 14.16 3.35 4.58
C THR A 18 14.65 4.17 3.40
N ARG A 19 15.86 3.89 2.92
CA ARG A 19 16.44 4.57 1.76
C ARG A 19 15.59 4.34 0.50
N ARG A 20 15.18 3.09 0.24
CA ARG A 20 14.30 2.76 -0.89
C ARG A 20 12.95 3.45 -0.79
N LYS A 21 12.36 3.46 0.40
CA LYS A 21 11.09 4.13 0.69
C LYS A 21 11.14 5.62 0.37
N LEU A 22 12.18 6.31 0.86
CA LEU A 22 12.37 7.75 0.61
C LEU A 22 12.64 8.04 -0.85
N SER A 23 13.41 7.20 -1.52
CA SER A 23 13.70 7.34 -2.95
C SER A 23 12.43 7.24 -3.79
N ILE A 24 11.56 6.29 -3.49
CA ILE A 24 10.27 6.12 -4.16
C ILE A 24 9.40 7.36 -3.95
N ARG A 25 9.32 7.88 -2.73
CA ARG A 25 8.47 9.04 -2.40
C ARG A 25 8.92 10.35 -3.01
N LYS A 26 10.15 10.45 -3.47
CA LYS A 26 10.61 11.61 -4.25
C LYS A 26 9.93 11.70 -5.61
N VAL A 27 9.54 10.57 -6.18
CA VAL A 27 8.96 10.47 -7.51
C VAL A 27 7.44 10.34 -7.46
N ILE A 28 6.91 9.72 -6.41
CA ILE A 28 5.50 9.37 -6.28
C ILE A 28 4.80 10.26 -5.26
N SER A 29 3.71 10.90 -5.69
CA SER A 29 2.78 11.57 -4.79
C SER A 29 1.35 11.27 -5.21
N GLY A 30 0.43 11.17 -4.24
CA GLY A 30 -0.97 10.88 -4.48
C GLY A 30 -1.82 12.14 -4.55
N THR A 31 -2.87 12.09 -5.36
CA THR A 31 -3.89 13.13 -5.44
C THR A 31 -5.27 12.51 -5.24
N SER A 32 -6.33 13.32 -5.20
CA SER A 32 -7.69 12.78 -5.06
C SER A 32 -8.10 11.93 -6.26
N ASP A 33 -7.63 12.27 -7.46
CA ASP A 33 -7.94 11.53 -8.70
C ASP A 33 -7.04 10.32 -8.89
N ARG A 34 -5.83 10.39 -8.38
CA ARG A 34 -4.82 9.33 -8.49
C ARG A 34 -4.10 9.18 -7.16
N PRO A 35 -4.75 8.58 -6.17
CA PRO A 35 -4.18 8.45 -4.84
C PRO A 35 -3.00 7.50 -4.79
N ARG A 36 -2.18 7.64 -3.76
CA ARG A 36 -1.05 6.77 -3.50
C ARG A 36 -1.49 5.57 -2.67
N LEU A 37 -1.17 4.38 -3.17
CA LEU A 37 -1.42 3.12 -2.47
C LEU A 37 -0.16 2.76 -1.68
N SER A 38 -0.21 2.93 -0.36
CA SER A 38 0.92 2.60 0.51
C SER A 38 0.73 1.21 1.11
N MET A 39 1.62 0.28 0.77
CA MET A 39 1.56 -1.11 1.19
C MET A 39 2.43 -1.34 2.42
N THR A 40 1.88 -2.04 3.42
CA THR A 40 2.61 -2.49 4.59
C THR A 40 2.43 -4.00 4.75
N LYS A 41 3.52 -4.69 5.04
CA LYS A 41 3.53 -6.14 5.22
C LYS A 41 4.24 -6.50 6.51
N SER A 42 3.59 -7.31 7.36
CA SER A 42 4.20 -7.92 8.54
C SER A 42 4.26 -9.44 8.37
N ASN A 43 4.74 -10.15 9.37
CA ASN A 43 4.82 -11.61 9.32
C ASN A 43 3.45 -12.28 9.15
N LYS A 44 2.39 -11.66 9.67
CA LYS A 44 1.05 -12.26 9.70
C LYS A 44 0.02 -11.48 8.90
N HIS A 45 0.28 -10.22 8.58
CA HIS A 45 -0.73 -9.32 8.05
C HIS A 45 -0.26 -8.48 6.88
N LEU A 46 -1.23 -8.11 6.06
CA LEU A 46 -1.08 -7.17 4.96
C LEU A 46 -1.99 -5.98 5.24
N ALA A 47 -1.52 -4.80 4.90
CA ALA A 47 -2.32 -3.58 4.96
C ALA A 47 -1.98 -2.69 3.78
N ILE A 48 -2.99 -2.06 3.21
CA ILE A 48 -2.80 -1.07 2.16
C ILE A 48 -3.63 0.15 2.48
N GLN A 49 -3.03 1.33 2.41
CA GLN A 49 -3.68 2.60 2.63
C GLN A 49 -3.77 3.36 1.32
N VAL A 50 -4.92 3.94 1.06
CA VAL A 50 -5.13 4.82 -0.10
C VAL A 50 -5.05 6.26 0.40
N ILE A 51 -4.00 6.95 -0.01
CA ILE A 51 -3.61 8.25 0.55
C ILE A 51 -3.71 9.35 -0.50
N ASP A 52 -4.35 10.46 -0.11
CA ASP A 52 -4.32 11.71 -0.85
C ASP A 52 -3.29 12.64 -0.21
N ASP A 53 -2.12 12.76 -0.84
CA ASP A 53 -1.03 13.58 -0.33
C ASP A 53 -1.33 15.08 -0.42
N SER A 54 -2.19 15.49 -1.35
CA SER A 54 -2.57 16.90 -1.50
C SER A 54 -3.44 17.39 -0.33
N ALA A 55 -4.27 16.50 0.21
CA ALA A 55 -5.13 16.80 1.37
C ALA A 55 -4.57 16.24 2.69
N ASN A 56 -3.42 15.54 2.64
CA ASN A 56 -2.79 14.89 3.79
C ASN A 56 -3.74 13.98 4.56
N LYS A 57 -4.53 13.18 3.84
CA LYS A 57 -5.49 12.26 4.47
C LYS A 57 -5.47 10.88 3.82
N THR A 58 -5.83 9.87 4.60
CA THR A 58 -6.09 8.52 4.11
C THR A 58 -7.55 8.44 3.67
N ILE A 59 -7.78 8.14 2.40
CA ILE A 59 -9.12 8.03 1.83
C ILE A 59 -9.81 6.77 2.34
N LEU A 60 -9.11 5.64 2.27
CA LEU A 60 -9.59 4.35 2.77
C LEU A 60 -8.40 3.43 3.05
N SER A 61 -8.66 2.34 3.75
CA SER A 61 -7.65 1.31 3.99
C SER A 61 -8.26 -0.08 3.86
N VAL A 62 -7.44 -1.04 3.42
CA VAL A 62 -7.79 -2.46 3.33
C VAL A 62 -6.71 -3.23 4.08
N GLN A 63 -7.11 -4.05 5.03
CA GLN A 63 -6.16 -4.77 5.89
C GLN A 63 -6.70 -6.14 6.30
N THR A 64 -5.80 -7.02 6.71
CA THR A 64 -6.15 -8.37 7.14
C THR A 64 -6.31 -8.49 8.65
N TYR A 65 -6.24 -7.37 9.38
CA TYR A 65 -6.42 -7.32 10.82
C TYR A 65 -7.43 -6.23 11.20
N GLY A 66 -7.90 -6.26 12.44
CA GLY A 66 -8.80 -5.25 12.95
C GLY A 66 -10.27 -5.54 12.68
N LYS A 67 -11.11 -4.54 12.92
CA LYS A 67 -12.56 -4.68 12.95
C LYS A 67 -13.19 -5.03 11.59
N ASN A 68 -12.68 -4.47 10.51
CA ASN A 68 -13.18 -4.70 9.14
C ASN A 68 -12.15 -5.47 8.32
N ALA A 69 -11.54 -6.49 8.93
CA ALA A 69 -10.47 -7.24 8.30
C ALA A 69 -10.95 -8.06 7.11
N VAL A 70 -10.13 -8.09 6.07
CA VAL A 70 -10.27 -9.04 4.97
C VAL A 70 -9.78 -10.40 5.48
N GLN A 71 -10.56 -11.44 5.28
CA GLN A 71 -10.19 -12.79 5.68
C GLN A 71 -9.16 -13.37 4.69
N ALA A 72 -7.92 -12.99 4.88
CA ALA A 72 -6.82 -13.37 4.01
C ALA A 72 -5.56 -13.61 4.82
N LYS A 73 -4.74 -14.55 4.33
CA LYS A 73 -3.43 -14.84 4.91
C LYS A 73 -2.35 -14.00 4.22
N ASN A 74 -1.19 -13.87 4.86
CA ASN A 74 -0.03 -13.20 4.26
C ASN A 74 0.70 -14.16 3.30
N ASN A 75 0.07 -14.46 2.18
CA ASN A 75 0.63 -15.27 1.09
C ASN A 75 0.08 -14.76 -0.26
N VAL A 76 0.49 -15.37 -1.36
CA VAL A 76 0.07 -14.94 -2.71
C VAL A 76 -1.45 -14.99 -2.88
N GLU A 77 -2.10 -16.03 -2.40
CA GLU A 77 -3.56 -16.15 -2.46
C GLU A 77 -4.24 -15.07 -1.63
N GLY A 78 -3.73 -14.81 -0.42
CA GLY A 78 -4.21 -13.72 0.43
C GLY A 78 -4.00 -12.36 -0.21
N GLY A 79 -2.87 -12.18 -0.91
CA GLY A 79 -2.59 -10.97 -1.68
C GLY A 79 -3.63 -10.73 -2.78
N LYS A 80 -4.04 -11.78 -3.46
CA LYS A 80 -5.10 -11.69 -4.48
C LYS A 80 -6.44 -11.27 -3.88
N LEU A 81 -6.79 -11.80 -2.72
CA LEU A 81 -8.01 -11.41 -2.01
C LEU A 81 -7.98 -9.95 -1.59
N VAL A 82 -6.85 -9.49 -1.05
CA VAL A 82 -6.65 -8.09 -0.67
C VAL A 82 -6.73 -7.18 -1.90
N GLY A 83 -6.10 -7.56 -3.00
CA GLY A 83 -6.14 -6.81 -4.26
C GLY A 83 -7.54 -6.68 -4.83
N ALA A 84 -8.32 -7.76 -4.80
CA ALA A 84 -9.71 -7.75 -5.24
C ALA A 84 -10.57 -6.83 -4.37
N LYS A 85 -10.38 -6.88 -3.06
CA LYS A 85 -11.09 -6.04 -2.10
C LYS A 85 -10.71 -4.56 -2.25
N LEU A 86 -9.43 -4.30 -2.50
CA LEU A 86 -8.93 -2.96 -2.79
C LEU A 86 -9.59 -2.38 -4.04
N ALA A 87 -9.64 -3.15 -5.12
CA ALA A 87 -10.26 -2.72 -6.38
C ALA A 87 -11.75 -2.42 -6.19
N GLU A 88 -12.47 -3.28 -5.46
CA GLU A 88 -13.87 -3.07 -5.13
C GLU A 88 -14.08 -1.77 -4.34
N ALA A 89 -13.26 -1.54 -3.32
CA ALA A 89 -13.32 -0.34 -2.49
C ALA A 89 -13.02 0.93 -3.29
N LEU A 90 -12.03 0.89 -4.19
CA LEU A 90 -11.69 2.01 -5.07
C LEU A 90 -12.82 2.33 -6.04
N LYS A 91 -13.42 1.33 -6.63
CA LYS A 91 -14.59 1.51 -7.51
C LYS A 91 -15.77 2.12 -6.77
N GLY A 92 -15.98 1.72 -5.52
CA GLY A 92 -17.01 2.30 -4.66
C GLY A 92 -16.81 3.80 -4.39
N LYS A 93 -15.57 4.28 -4.48
CA LYS A 93 -15.21 5.70 -4.35
C LYS A 93 -15.05 6.41 -5.70
N ASN A 94 -15.38 5.74 -6.82
CA ASN A 94 -15.19 6.24 -8.17
C ASN A 94 -13.73 6.57 -8.50
N ILE A 95 -12.79 5.81 -7.93
CA ILE A 95 -11.36 5.94 -8.19
C ILE A 95 -10.95 4.80 -9.12
N SER A 96 -10.45 5.16 -10.30
CA SER A 96 -10.00 4.18 -11.30
C SER A 96 -8.49 4.21 -11.56
N ASN A 97 -7.80 5.23 -11.07
CA ASN A 97 -6.36 5.40 -11.22
C ASN A 97 -5.69 5.49 -9.86
N ALA A 98 -4.50 4.92 -9.73
CA ALA A 98 -3.73 4.99 -8.50
C ALA A 98 -2.23 4.89 -8.82
N VAL A 99 -1.41 5.34 -7.88
CA VAL A 99 0.05 5.20 -7.92
C VAL A 99 0.44 4.23 -6.82
N PHE A 100 1.23 3.23 -7.13
CA PHE A 100 1.65 2.24 -6.14
C PHE A 100 2.97 2.65 -5.47
N ASP A 101 2.95 2.74 -4.14
CA ASP A 101 4.13 2.93 -3.29
C ASP A 101 4.40 1.61 -2.57
N ARG A 102 5.43 0.89 -2.98
CA ARG A 102 5.82 -0.37 -2.35
C ARG A 102 6.39 -0.21 -0.95
N ASN A 103 6.54 1.03 -0.47
CA ASN A 103 6.98 1.36 0.89
C ASN A 103 8.34 0.73 1.26
N GLY A 104 9.27 0.67 0.30
CA GLY A 104 10.59 0.06 0.48
C GLY A 104 10.61 -1.47 0.46
N LEU A 105 9.47 -2.12 0.29
CA LEU A 105 9.37 -3.57 0.14
C LEU A 105 9.74 -3.99 -1.29
N LYS A 106 10.15 -5.25 -1.48
CA LYS A 106 10.39 -5.79 -2.81
C LYS A 106 9.07 -5.99 -3.54
N TYR A 107 9.02 -5.59 -4.81
CA TYR A 107 7.88 -5.86 -5.68
C TYR A 107 7.95 -7.32 -6.14
N HIS A 108 7.50 -8.22 -5.28
CA HIS A 108 7.61 -9.65 -5.48
C HIS A 108 6.55 -10.42 -4.67
N GLY A 109 6.15 -11.56 -5.16
CA GLY A 109 5.25 -12.48 -4.43
C GLY A 109 3.91 -11.84 -4.06
N VAL A 110 3.66 -11.72 -2.77
CA VAL A 110 2.38 -11.22 -2.22
C VAL A 110 2.07 -9.81 -2.68
N ILE A 111 3.05 -8.92 -2.68
CA ILE A 111 2.88 -7.51 -3.07
C ILE A 111 2.53 -7.42 -4.56
N ALA A 112 3.24 -8.16 -5.40
CA ALA A 112 2.94 -8.24 -6.82
C ALA A 112 1.54 -8.81 -7.06
N ALA A 113 1.12 -9.81 -6.30
CA ALA A 113 -0.21 -10.41 -6.39
C ALA A 113 -1.32 -9.39 -6.10
N VAL A 114 -1.15 -8.55 -5.08
CA VAL A 114 -2.11 -7.47 -4.75
C VAL A 114 -2.27 -6.51 -5.91
N VAL A 115 -1.17 -6.02 -6.45
CA VAL A 115 -1.17 -5.03 -7.53
C VAL A 115 -1.75 -5.61 -8.82
N GLU A 116 -1.31 -6.82 -9.20
CA GLU A 116 -1.78 -7.48 -10.42
C GLU A 116 -3.27 -7.77 -10.37
N THR A 117 -3.78 -8.22 -9.22
CA THR A 117 -5.21 -8.48 -9.04
C THR A 117 -6.03 -7.19 -9.12
N ALA A 118 -5.54 -6.10 -8.53
CA ALA A 118 -6.19 -4.81 -8.66
C ALA A 118 -6.23 -4.34 -10.12
N ARG A 119 -5.15 -4.53 -10.88
CA ARG A 119 -5.10 -4.22 -12.31
C ARG A 119 -6.08 -5.06 -13.12
N GLU A 120 -6.19 -6.35 -12.85
CA GLU A 120 -7.14 -7.26 -13.49
C GLU A 120 -8.58 -6.83 -13.26
N ASN A 121 -8.86 -6.20 -12.13
CA ASN A 121 -10.18 -5.70 -11.77
C ASN A 121 -10.45 -4.27 -12.29
N GLY A 122 -9.59 -3.75 -13.13
CA GLY A 122 -9.82 -2.49 -13.85
C GLY A 122 -9.22 -1.24 -13.23
N ILE A 123 -8.39 -1.37 -12.19
CA ILE A 123 -7.69 -0.21 -11.62
C ILE A 123 -6.39 0.02 -12.38
N LYS A 124 -6.17 1.22 -12.85
CA LYS A 124 -4.93 1.63 -13.51
C LYS A 124 -3.89 2.03 -12.48
N ILE A 125 -2.88 1.22 -12.35
CA ILE A 125 -1.78 1.45 -11.40
C ILE A 125 -0.47 1.60 -12.15
#